data_8bc2c4055683f42d4b2733f4385ffcd3
#
_entry.id   8bc2c4055683f42d4b2733f4385ffcd3
#
_cell.length_a   1.000
_cell.length_b   1.000
_cell.length_c   1.000
_cell.angle_alpha   90.00
_cell.angle_beta   90.00
_cell.angle_gamma   90.00
#
_symmetry.space_group_name_H-M   'P 1'
#
loop_
_entity.id
_entity.type
_entity.pdbx_description
1 polymer ?
#
loop_
_entity_poly.entity_id
_entity_poly.type
_entity_poly.pdbx_seq_one_letter_code
_entity_poly.pdbx_strand_id
1 'polypeptide(L)'
;MNRFIMANSQQCLGCHACEVACVMAHNDEQHVLHQRHFQPRITVIKHQHQRSAVTCHHCEDAPCARSCPNGAIRHVKDSVQVNQQKCIGCKSCVVACPFGTMQIILTPTGQDQVKATAHKCDLCLDREDGPACVENCPADALQLVTEASLTRLSKARRLRTARQENQPWHACATGVTPDALNKVEQMRATPPRGEPDKLAIDARKTSFDEIYLPFRTAQAEREAARCLKCGEHSIC
;
A
#
# COMPACT_ATOMS: atom_id res chain seq x y z
N MET A 1 1.76 7.85 -14.75
CA MET A 1 1.47 7.31 -13.40
C MET A 1 1.27 8.45 -12.42
N ASN A 2 0.25 8.35 -11.57
CA ASN A 2 0.00 9.37 -10.55
C ASN A 2 1.12 9.39 -9.50
N ARG A 3 1.47 10.60 -9.06
CA ARG A 3 2.40 10.81 -7.95
C ARG A 3 1.66 10.63 -6.63
N PHE A 4 2.34 10.14 -5.61
CA PHE A 4 1.80 10.02 -4.27
C PHE A 4 2.91 10.09 -3.20
N ILE A 5 2.52 10.28 -1.95
CA ILE A 5 3.47 10.28 -0.83
C ILE A 5 3.47 8.90 -0.18
N MET A 6 4.65 8.32 -0.04
CA MET A 6 4.87 7.06 0.67
C MET A 6 5.48 7.35 2.04
N ALA A 7 4.96 6.70 3.07
CA ALA A 7 5.51 6.77 4.43
C ALA A 7 6.25 5.48 4.78
N ASN A 8 7.47 5.60 5.32
CA ASN A 8 8.21 4.50 5.89
C ASN A 8 7.89 4.40 7.39
N SER A 9 7.12 3.37 7.77
CA SER A 9 6.71 3.17 9.16
C SER A 9 7.86 2.83 10.11
N GLN A 10 8.97 2.32 9.61
CA GLN A 10 10.17 2.02 10.43
C GLN A 10 10.94 3.29 10.80
N GLN A 11 10.90 4.31 9.94
CA GLN A 11 11.55 5.60 10.19
C GLN A 11 10.63 6.62 10.85
N CYS A 12 9.32 6.44 10.75
CA CYS A 12 8.35 7.40 11.27
C CYS A 12 8.41 7.49 12.79
N LEU A 13 8.72 8.68 13.31
CA LEU A 13 8.76 8.97 14.75
C LEU A 13 7.36 9.19 15.36
N GLY A 14 6.35 9.41 14.52
CA GLY A 14 5.01 9.81 14.98
C GLY A 14 4.98 11.20 15.64
N CYS A 15 5.83 12.11 15.20
CA CYS A 15 6.01 13.45 15.80
C CYS A 15 4.96 14.49 15.37
N HIS A 16 4.11 14.18 14.40
CA HIS A 16 3.09 15.06 13.82
C HIS A 16 3.62 16.31 13.07
N ALA A 17 4.94 16.46 12.87
CA ALA A 17 5.50 17.60 12.11
C ALA A 17 4.90 17.70 10.69
N CYS A 18 4.63 16.58 10.04
CA CYS A 18 4.01 16.53 8.72
C CYS A 18 2.58 17.06 8.69
N GLU A 19 1.80 16.87 9.78
CA GLU A 19 0.44 17.43 9.91
C GLU A 19 0.50 18.95 10.06
N VAL A 20 1.39 19.45 10.91
CA VAL A 20 1.61 20.88 11.11
C VAL A 20 2.06 21.54 9.80
N ALA A 21 3.09 20.97 9.13
CA ALA A 21 3.58 21.49 7.85
C ALA A 21 2.48 21.50 6.77
N CYS A 22 1.62 20.46 6.74
CA CYS A 22 0.48 20.41 5.84
C CYS A 22 -0.51 21.53 6.09
N VAL A 23 -0.87 21.79 7.36
CA VAL A 23 -1.78 22.87 7.72
C VAL A 23 -1.18 24.23 7.37
N MET A 24 0.09 24.45 7.69
CA MET A 24 0.78 25.71 7.37
C MET A 24 0.85 26.00 5.88
N ALA A 25 1.04 24.96 5.06
CA ALA A 25 1.11 25.11 3.60
C ALA A 25 -0.24 25.41 2.92
N HIS A 26 -1.36 25.23 3.64
CA HIS A 26 -2.71 25.37 3.07
C HIS A 26 -3.58 26.44 3.76
N ASN A 27 -3.06 27.09 4.76
CA ASN A 27 -3.76 28.15 5.47
C ASN A 27 -2.94 29.45 5.44
N ASP A 28 -3.62 30.57 5.38
CA ASP A 28 -3.00 31.88 5.52
C ASP A 28 -2.41 32.04 6.93
N GLU A 29 -1.26 32.70 7.02
CA GLU A 29 -0.43 32.80 8.24
C GLU A 29 -1.17 33.29 9.51
N GLN A 30 -2.28 33.98 9.36
CA GLN A 30 -2.99 34.58 10.48
C GLN A 30 -3.88 33.61 11.28
N HIS A 31 -4.19 32.41 10.76
CA HIS A 31 -5.18 31.49 11.36
C HIS A 31 -4.63 30.10 11.70
N VAL A 32 -3.35 29.87 11.52
CA VAL A 32 -2.72 28.53 11.48
C VAL A 32 -2.85 27.72 12.76
N LEU A 33 -2.84 28.36 13.91
CA LEU A 33 -2.71 27.64 15.20
C LEU A 33 -4.01 27.52 15.99
N HIS A 34 -5.15 27.90 15.42
CA HIS A 34 -6.41 27.70 16.13
C HIS A 34 -6.93 26.27 15.92
N GLN A 35 -7.26 25.58 17.00
CA GLN A 35 -7.71 24.16 16.96
C GLN A 35 -8.84 23.87 15.95
N ARG A 36 -9.73 24.85 15.71
CA ARG A 36 -10.84 24.74 14.74
C ARG A 36 -10.36 24.73 13.28
N HIS A 37 -9.17 25.25 13.01
CA HIS A 37 -8.59 25.36 11.66
C HIS A 37 -7.48 24.34 11.43
N PHE A 38 -7.15 23.53 12.43
CA PHE A 38 -6.15 22.47 12.30
C PHE A 38 -6.75 21.26 11.56
N GLN A 39 -6.68 21.29 10.23
CA GLN A 39 -7.25 20.26 9.35
C GLN A 39 -6.19 19.75 8.37
N PRO A 40 -5.27 18.90 8.81
CA PRO A 40 -4.23 18.35 7.94
C PRO A 40 -4.83 17.37 6.92
N ARG A 41 -4.21 17.30 5.74
CA ARG A 41 -4.56 16.35 4.66
C ARG A 41 -3.74 15.07 4.72
N ILE A 42 -2.92 14.94 5.74
CA ILE A 42 -2.12 13.77 6.12
C ILE A 42 -2.40 13.50 7.60
N THR A 43 -2.45 12.23 7.99
CA THR A 43 -2.77 11.85 9.38
C THR A 43 -1.73 10.88 9.91
N VAL A 44 -1.18 11.15 11.09
CA VAL A 44 -0.26 10.24 11.78
C VAL A 44 -1.07 9.27 12.62
N ILE A 45 -0.93 7.99 12.32
CA ILE A 45 -1.56 6.90 13.07
C ILE A 45 -0.51 6.24 13.97
N LYS A 46 -0.89 6.02 15.22
CA LYS A 46 -0.11 5.25 16.20
C LYS A 46 -0.96 4.08 16.66
N HIS A 47 -0.48 2.88 16.42
CA HIS A 47 -1.14 1.66 16.87
C HIS A 47 -0.11 0.69 17.42
N GLN A 48 -0.22 0.35 18.71
CA GLN A 48 0.77 -0.45 19.42
C GLN A 48 2.19 0.10 19.24
N HIS A 49 3.08 -0.66 18.59
CA HIS A 49 4.48 -0.28 18.31
C HIS A 49 4.66 0.33 16.93
N GLN A 50 3.62 0.39 16.10
CA GLN A 50 3.69 0.93 14.74
C GLN A 50 3.27 2.39 14.72
N ARG A 51 4.01 3.18 13.96
CA ARG A 51 3.72 4.60 13.69
C ARG A 51 3.86 4.83 12.19
N SER A 52 2.89 5.50 11.60
CA SER A 52 2.97 5.83 10.19
C SER A 52 2.11 7.05 9.88
N ALA A 53 2.54 7.84 8.93
CA ALA A 53 1.69 8.85 8.32
C ALA A 53 0.88 8.23 7.19
N VAL A 54 -0.41 8.53 7.15
CA VAL A 54 -1.34 8.06 6.13
C VAL A 54 -1.87 9.25 5.34
N THR A 55 -1.82 9.16 4.03
CA THR A 55 -2.29 10.20 3.13
C THR A 55 -2.90 9.60 1.86
N CYS A 56 -3.47 10.43 0.99
CA CYS A 56 -4.08 9.99 -0.25
C CYS A 56 -3.06 9.33 -1.18
N HIS A 57 -3.39 8.16 -1.71
CA HIS A 57 -2.56 7.41 -2.65
C HIS A 57 -2.66 7.89 -4.09
N HIS A 58 -3.55 8.84 -4.41
CA HIS A 58 -3.79 9.32 -5.76
C HIS A 58 -3.97 8.19 -6.78
N CYS A 59 -4.81 7.20 -6.44
CA CYS A 59 -5.02 5.96 -7.18
C CYS A 59 -5.21 6.20 -8.69
N GLU A 60 -4.65 5.32 -9.53
CA GLU A 60 -4.85 5.38 -10.99
C GLU A 60 -6.32 5.18 -11.36
N ASP A 61 -6.96 4.16 -10.80
CA ASP A 61 -8.41 3.97 -10.88
C ASP A 61 -9.07 4.46 -9.60
N ALA A 62 -9.22 5.78 -9.48
CA ALA A 62 -9.67 6.45 -8.27
C ALA A 62 -11.15 6.16 -7.94
N PRO A 63 -11.46 5.29 -6.94
CA PRO A 63 -12.86 4.99 -6.57
C PRO A 63 -13.63 6.24 -6.15
N CYS A 64 -12.95 7.18 -5.49
CA CYS A 64 -13.53 8.45 -5.08
C CYS A 64 -13.95 9.33 -6.27
N ALA A 65 -13.21 9.29 -7.37
CA ALA A 65 -13.56 10.03 -8.59
C ALA A 65 -14.77 9.38 -9.30
N ARG A 66 -14.78 8.04 -9.39
CA ARG A 66 -15.90 7.30 -9.98
C ARG A 66 -17.20 7.44 -9.22
N SER A 67 -17.12 7.53 -7.89
CA SER A 67 -18.31 7.69 -7.03
C SER A 67 -18.82 9.12 -6.93
N CYS A 68 -18.11 10.11 -7.51
CA CYS A 68 -18.49 11.50 -7.39
C CYS A 68 -19.58 11.87 -8.42
N PRO A 69 -20.85 12.15 -7.98
CA PRO A 69 -21.95 12.40 -8.90
C PRO A 69 -21.77 13.67 -9.73
N ASN A 70 -21.06 14.66 -9.20
CA ASN A 70 -20.86 15.95 -9.87
C ASN A 70 -19.54 16.05 -10.64
N GLY A 71 -18.73 14.96 -10.69
CA GLY A 71 -17.40 14.98 -11.29
C GLY A 71 -16.48 16.03 -10.67
N ALA A 72 -16.67 16.34 -9.37
CA ALA A 72 -15.81 17.25 -8.64
C ALA A 72 -14.42 16.69 -8.41
N ILE A 73 -14.26 15.37 -8.40
CA ILE A 73 -13.00 14.69 -8.23
C ILE A 73 -12.54 14.14 -9.58
N ARG A 74 -11.32 14.50 -9.98
CA ARG A 74 -10.77 14.12 -11.28
C ARG A 74 -9.25 14.05 -11.26
N HIS A 75 -8.67 13.41 -12.26
CA HIS A 75 -7.22 13.41 -12.50
C HIS A 75 -6.77 14.75 -13.06
N VAL A 76 -5.74 15.34 -12.47
CA VAL A 76 -5.10 16.59 -12.91
C VAL A 76 -3.60 16.49 -12.64
N LYS A 77 -2.76 16.68 -13.65
CA LYS A 77 -1.30 16.71 -13.51
C LYS A 77 -0.74 15.55 -12.65
N ASP A 78 -0.95 14.31 -13.06
CA ASP A 78 -0.47 13.11 -12.37
C ASP A 78 -0.93 13.00 -10.90
N SER A 79 -2.11 13.47 -10.61
CA SER A 79 -2.71 13.41 -9.28
C SER A 79 -4.24 13.42 -9.35
N VAL A 80 -4.89 12.96 -8.30
CA VAL A 80 -6.35 13.06 -8.14
C VAL A 80 -6.66 14.32 -7.37
N GLN A 81 -7.45 15.24 -7.92
CA GLN A 81 -7.76 16.54 -7.33
C GLN A 81 -9.25 16.74 -7.10
N VAL A 82 -9.59 17.58 -6.14
CA VAL A 82 -10.96 17.97 -5.81
C VAL A 82 -11.22 19.40 -6.26
N ASN A 83 -12.15 19.58 -7.18
CA ASN A 83 -12.66 20.91 -7.49
C ASN A 83 -13.71 21.31 -6.43
N GLN A 84 -13.32 22.21 -5.54
CA GLN A 84 -14.15 22.66 -4.42
C GLN A 84 -15.44 23.38 -4.86
N GLN A 85 -15.42 24.03 -6.02
CA GLN A 85 -16.60 24.74 -6.54
C GLN A 85 -17.70 23.74 -6.95
N LYS A 86 -17.33 22.57 -7.52
CA LYS A 86 -18.24 21.52 -7.94
C LYS A 86 -18.64 20.57 -6.80
N CYS A 87 -17.92 20.59 -5.69
CA CYS A 87 -18.20 19.68 -4.57
C CYS A 87 -19.48 20.09 -3.84
N ILE A 88 -20.40 19.13 -3.66
CA ILE A 88 -21.66 19.30 -2.94
C ILE A 88 -21.66 18.65 -1.55
N GLY A 89 -20.53 18.11 -1.10
CA GLY A 89 -20.40 17.48 0.21
C GLY A 89 -21.23 16.21 0.43
N CYS A 90 -21.56 15.47 -0.64
CA CYS A 90 -22.43 14.29 -0.58
C CYS A 90 -21.83 13.07 0.14
N LYS A 91 -20.54 13.09 0.50
CA LYS A 91 -19.80 12.05 1.24
C LYS A 91 -19.55 10.73 0.48
N SER A 92 -20.03 10.57 -0.75
CA SER A 92 -19.80 9.34 -1.54
C SER A 92 -18.32 8.98 -1.69
N CYS A 93 -17.46 9.98 -1.84
CA CYS A 93 -16.02 9.80 -1.92
C CYS A 93 -15.37 9.30 -0.62
N VAL A 94 -15.95 9.62 0.54
CA VAL A 94 -15.47 9.13 1.84
C VAL A 94 -15.73 7.64 1.96
N VAL A 95 -16.94 7.20 1.60
CA VAL A 95 -17.35 5.78 1.61
C VAL A 95 -16.54 4.97 0.59
N ALA A 96 -16.27 5.56 -0.58
CA ALA A 96 -15.56 4.88 -1.67
C ALA A 96 -14.04 4.76 -1.44
N CYS A 97 -13.46 5.53 -0.52
CA CYS A 97 -12.02 5.53 -0.30
C CYS A 97 -11.57 4.30 0.52
N PRO A 98 -10.81 3.34 -0.05
CA PRO A 98 -10.39 2.15 0.69
C PRO A 98 -9.33 2.44 1.76
N PHE A 99 -8.68 3.61 1.68
CA PHE A 99 -7.61 4.01 2.61
C PHE A 99 -8.08 4.96 3.72
N GLY A 100 -9.37 5.37 3.71
CA GLY A 100 -9.92 6.28 4.72
C GLY A 100 -9.30 7.68 4.74
N THR A 101 -8.65 8.10 3.65
CA THR A 101 -7.92 9.39 3.58
C THR A 101 -8.74 10.56 3.08
N MET A 102 -10.00 10.31 2.74
CA MET A 102 -10.95 11.32 2.32
C MET A 102 -11.76 11.80 3.52
N GLN A 103 -11.80 13.09 3.74
CA GLN A 103 -12.55 13.72 4.82
C GLN A 103 -13.56 14.72 4.25
N ILE A 104 -14.56 15.09 5.02
CA ILE A 104 -15.44 16.21 4.74
C ILE A 104 -15.20 17.27 5.80
N ILE A 105 -14.87 18.46 5.34
CA ILE A 105 -14.72 19.63 6.19
C ILE A 105 -15.86 20.62 5.96
N LEU A 106 -16.16 21.38 6.99
CA LEU A 106 -17.14 22.45 6.96
C LEU A 106 -16.39 23.77 6.82
N THR A 107 -16.57 24.43 5.67
CA THR A 107 -15.92 25.73 5.39
C THR A 107 -16.97 26.84 5.43
N PRO A 108 -16.79 27.87 6.23
CA PRO A 108 -17.65 29.06 6.19
C PRO A 108 -17.58 29.74 4.80
N THR A 109 -18.74 30.03 4.21
CA THR A 109 -18.83 30.64 2.87
C THR A 109 -19.44 32.04 2.89
N GLY A 110 -19.59 32.64 4.08
CA GLY A 110 -20.18 33.96 4.28
C GLY A 110 -20.90 34.03 5.62
N GLN A 111 -21.70 35.09 5.83
CA GLN A 111 -22.47 35.25 7.06
C GLN A 111 -23.47 34.05 7.18
N ASP A 112 -23.23 33.22 8.20
CA ASP A 112 -24.07 32.08 8.60
C ASP A 112 -24.22 30.92 7.60
N GLN A 113 -23.44 30.90 6.51
CA GLN A 113 -23.45 29.79 5.57
C GLN A 113 -22.21 28.90 5.69
N VAL A 114 -22.43 27.59 5.78
CA VAL A 114 -21.39 26.59 5.87
C VAL A 114 -21.50 25.64 4.69
N LYS A 115 -20.39 25.45 3.97
CA LYS A 115 -20.32 24.49 2.87
C LYS A 115 -19.53 23.26 3.31
N ALA A 116 -20.13 22.10 3.16
CA ALA A 116 -19.42 20.84 3.32
C ALA A 116 -18.61 20.51 2.05
N THR A 117 -17.31 20.31 2.17
CA THR A 117 -16.43 20.02 1.03
C THR A 117 -15.52 18.85 1.29
N ALA A 118 -15.19 18.12 0.23
CA ALA A 118 -14.25 17.00 0.30
C ALA A 118 -12.82 17.52 0.50
N HIS A 119 -12.12 16.91 1.45
CA HIS A 119 -10.77 17.30 1.86
C HIS A 119 -9.84 16.08 1.80
N LYS A 120 -8.73 16.20 1.11
CA LYS A 120 -7.69 15.17 0.97
C LYS A 120 -6.38 15.81 0.53
N CYS A 121 -5.28 15.05 0.59
CA CYS A 121 -4.00 15.48 0.05
C CYS A 121 -4.13 15.88 -1.43
N ASP A 122 -3.53 17.00 -1.81
CA ASP A 122 -3.44 17.53 -3.17
C ASP A 122 -2.01 17.57 -3.71
N LEU A 123 -1.04 17.02 -2.95
CA LEU A 123 0.39 17.07 -3.21
C LEU A 123 0.98 18.49 -3.20
N CYS A 124 0.30 19.45 -2.58
CA CYS A 124 0.68 20.86 -2.55
C CYS A 124 1.04 21.37 -3.97
N LEU A 125 0.15 21.14 -4.97
CA LEU A 125 0.43 21.41 -6.39
C LEU A 125 0.80 22.88 -6.68
N ASP A 126 0.38 23.78 -5.80
CA ASP A 126 0.64 25.23 -5.93
C ASP A 126 1.99 25.65 -5.34
N ARG A 127 2.75 24.70 -4.74
CA ARG A 127 4.10 24.93 -4.22
C ARG A 127 5.17 24.45 -5.20
N GLU A 128 6.17 25.28 -5.45
CA GLU A 128 7.32 24.94 -6.28
C GLU A 128 8.22 23.90 -5.62
N ASP A 129 8.41 23.98 -4.30
CA ASP A 129 9.25 23.08 -3.48
C ASP A 129 8.60 21.69 -3.25
N GLY A 130 7.38 21.50 -3.75
CA GLY A 130 6.63 20.25 -3.60
C GLY A 130 5.92 20.09 -2.25
N PRO A 131 5.62 18.85 -1.82
CA PRO A 131 4.81 18.61 -0.63
C PRO A 131 5.50 19.02 0.67
N ALA A 132 4.92 20.00 1.38
CA ALA A 132 5.47 20.54 2.63
C ALA A 132 5.70 19.46 3.70
N CYS A 133 4.86 18.45 3.77
CA CYS A 133 4.99 17.35 4.73
C CYS A 133 6.24 16.47 4.47
N VAL A 134 6.69 16.36 3.22
CA VAL A 134 7.91 15.64 2.85
C VAL A 134 9.13 16.46 3.24
N GLU A 135 9.14 17.74 2.89
CA GLU A 135 10.23 18.67 3.19
C GLU A 135 10.50 18.81 4.70
N ASN A 136 9.43 18.88 5.50
CA ASN A 136 9.53 19.09 6.94
C ASN A 136 9.53 17.80 7.78
N CYS A 137 9.80 16.64 7.18
CA CYS A 137 9.88 15.39 7.92
C CYS A 137 11.26 15.23 8.57
N PRO A 138 11.42 15.34 9.91
CA PRO A 138 12.74 15.31 10.55
C PRO A 138 13.42 13.93 10.50
N ALA A 139 12.69 12.90 10.13
CA ALA A 139 13.19 11.53 10.02
C ALA A 139 13.28 11.02 8.58
N ASP A 140 13.07 11.87 7.58
CA ASP A 140 13.01 11.51 6.16
C ASP A 140 12.10 10.29 5.87
N ALA A 141 11.08 10.11 6.72
CA ALA A 141 10.16 8.98 6.63
C ALA A 141 9.14 9.13 5.50
N LEU A 142 8.99 10.32 4.93
CA LEU A 142 8.06 10.62 3.84
C LEU A 142 8.81 10.85 2.54
N GLN A 143 8.33 10.26 1.47
CA GLN A 143 8.92 10.41 0.14
C GLN A 143 7.84 10.63 -0.91
N LEU A 144 8.05 11.62 -1.78
CA LEU A 144 7.22 11.79 -2.97
C LEU A 144 7.63 10.74 -4.01
N VAL A 145 6.70 9.84 -4.30
CA VAL A 145 6.88 8.79 -5.30
C VAL A 145 6.43 9.31 -6.66
N THR A 146 7.35 9.26 -7.62
CA THR A 146 7.13 9.57 -9.03
C THR A 146 7.47 8.35 -9.88
N GLU A 147 7.10 8.34 -11.14
CA GLU A 147 7.46 7.26 -12.07
C GLU A 147 8.98 7.05 -12.15
N ALA A 148 9.73 8.13 -12.19
CA ALA A 148 11.20 8.08 -12.20
C ALA A 148 11.76 7.48 -10.89
N SER A 149 11.20 7.85 -9.73
CA SER A 149 11.62 7.31 -8.44
C SER A 149 11.30 5.81 -8.32
N LEU A 150 10.15 5.36 -8.80
CA LEU A 150 9.79 3.93 -8.82
C LEU A 150 10.71 3.11 -9.71
N THR A 151 11.02 3.62 -10.91
CA THR A 151 11.95 2.97 -11.83
C THR A 151 13.32 2.81 -11.18
N ARG A 152 13.81 3.86 -10.52
CA ARG A 152 15.08 3.83 -9.77
C ARG A 152 15.04 2.82 -8.61
N LEU A 153 13.96 2.81 -7.82
CA LEU A 153 13.81 1.87 -6.70
C LEU A 153 13.72 0.42 -7.19
N SER A 154 12.97 0.18 -8.26
CA SER A 154 12.86 -1.15 -8.87
C SER A 154 14.20 -1.63 -9.40
N LYS A 155 14.96 -0.76 -10.07
CA LYS A 155 16.32 -1.07 -10.54
C LYS A 155 17.25 -1.38 -9.37
N ALA A 156 17.20 -0.59 -8.30
CA ALA A 156 18.03 -0.82 -7.11
C ALA A 156 17.69 -2.15 -6.42
N ARG A 157 16.41 -2.53 -6.35
CA ARG A 157 15.98 -3.82 -5.80
C ARG A 157 16.46 -4.99 -6.68
N ARG A 158 16.28 -4.88 -8.01
CA ARG A 158 16.78 -5.90 -8.96
C ARG A 158 18.30 -6.09 -8.86
N LEU A 159 19.06 -4.99 -8.72
CA LEU A 159 20.51 -5.06 -8.53
C LEU A 159 20.89 -5.73 -7.20
N ARG A 160 20.15 -5.50 -6.12
CA ARG A 160 20.38 -6.22 -4.86
C ARG A 160 20.13 -7.72 -5.03
N THR A 161 19.01 -8.09 -5.66
CA THR A 161 18.70 -9.49 -5.94
C THR A 161 19.79 -10.15 -6.80
N ALA A 162 20.21 -9.47 -7.87
CA ALA A 162 21.30 -9.98 -8.71
C ALA A 162 22.64 -10.13 -7.97
N ARG A 163 22.94 -9.25 -7.02
CA ARG A 163 24.14 -9.37 -6.16
C ARG A 163 24.01 -10.52 -5.16
N GLN A 164 22.82 -10.80 -4.67
CA GLN A 164 22.54 -11.92 -3.77
C GLN A 164 22.59 -13.27 -4.48
N GLU A 165 22.24 -13.32 -5.78
CA GLU A 165 22.41 -14.53 -6.59
C GLU A 165 23.88 -14.95 -6.75
N ASN A 166 24.81 -14.00 -6.67
CA ASN A 166 26.26 -14.29 -6.65
C ASN A 166 26.81 -14.65 -5.25
N GLN A 167 26.00 -14.55 -4.20
CA GLN A 167 26.35 -15.11 -2.90
C GLN A 167 25.86 -16.55 -2.85
N PRO A 168 26.72 -17.51 -2.45
CA PRO A 168 26.26 -18.88 -2.24
C PRO A 168 25.02 -18.86 -1.35
N TRP A 169 24.05 -19.68 -1.62
CA TRP A 169 22.81 -19.88 -0.85
C TRP A 169 23.02 -19.89 0.67
N HIS A 170 24.22 -20.23 1.08
CA HIS A 170 24.65 -20.34 2.46
C HIS A 170 24.80 -18.97 3.19
N ALA A 171 24.78 -17.86 2.47
CA ALA A 171 24.95 -16.53 3.09
C ALA A 171 23.63 -15.94 3.65
N CYS A 172 22.46 -16.45 3.23
CA CYS A 172 21.20 -16.18 3.94
C CYS A 172 21.05 -16.99 5.24
N ALA A 173 21.93 -17.92 5.44
CA ALA A 173 21.86 -18.94 6.49
C ALA A 173 22.90 -18.77 7.56
N THR A 174 23.02 -17.58 8.12
CA THR A 174 23.59 -17.45 9.47
C THR A 174 22.63 -18.11 10.47
N GLY A 175 22.55 -19.44 10.43
CA GLY A 175 21.63 -20.24 11.23
C GLY A 175 21.15 -21.54 10.59
N VAL A 176 21.49 -21.81 9.32
CA VAL A 176 21.15 -23.13 8.70
C VAL A 176 22.09 -24.16 9.27
N THR A 177 21.54 -25.05 10.09
CA THR A 177 22.25 -26.19 10.62
C THR A 177 22.61 -27.18 9.48
N PRO A 178 23.67 -28.00 9.61
CA PRO A 178 24.01 -29.05 8.67
C PRO A 178 22.83 -29.97 8.33
N ASP A 179 21.92 -30.18 9.28
CA ASP A 179 20.68 -30.96 9.07
C ASP A 179 19.72 -30.31 8.10
N ALA A 180 19.62 -28.99 8.05
CA ALA A 180 18.78 -28.30 7.08
C ALA A 180 19.35 -28.38 5.66
N LEU A 181 20.69 -28.37 5.52
CA LEU A 181 21.36 -28.58 4.23
C LEU A 181 21.17 -30.03 3.74
N ASN A 182 21.26 -31.00 4.61
CA ASN A 182 20.98 -32.40 4.28
C ASN A 182 19.53 -32.60 3.85
N LYS A 183 18.57 -31.91 4.48
CA LYS A 183 17.17 -31.89 4.04
C LYS A 183 16.98 -31.32 2.63
N VAL A 184 17.66 -30.22 2.30
CA VAL A 184 17.60 -29.62 0.96
C VAL A 184 18.21 -30.56 -0.09
N GLU A 185 19.27 -31.28 0.25
CA GLU A 185 19.90 -32.24 -0.64
C GLU A 185 19.02 -33.47 -0.84
N GLN A 186 18.35 -33.93 0.21
CA GLN A 186 17.33 -34.99 0.13
C GLN A 186 16.12 -34.56 -0.71
N MET A 187 15.76 -33.25 -0.72
CA MET A 187 14.69 -32.75 -1.62
C MET A 187 15.04 -32.83 -3.10
N ARG A 188 16.31 -32.66 -3.47
CA ARG A 188 16.77 -32.83 -4.86
C ARG A 188 16.68 -34.27 -5.31
N ALA A 189 16.74 -35.21 -4.37
CA ALA A 189 16.59 -36.64 -4.60
C ALA A 189 15.13 -37.13 -4.51
N THR A 190 14.18 -36.27 -4.15
CA THR A 190 12.75 -36.62 -4.04
C THR A 190 12.12 -36.82 -5.43
N PRO A 191 11.29 -37.81 -5.62
CA PRO A 191 10.57 -38.02 -6.87
C PRO A 191 9.68 -36.79 -7.19
N PRO A 192 9.36 -36.57 -8.47
CA PRO A 192 8.51 -35.43 -8.87
C PRO A 192 7.18 -35.47 -8.13
N ARG A 193 6.57 -34.30 -8.01
CA ARG A 193 5.27 -34.12 -7.36
C ARG A 193 4.23 -35.05 -7.96
N GLY A 194 3.47 -35.75 -7.11
CA GLY A 194 2.37 -36.60 -7.56
C GLY A 194 1.29 -35.77 -8.24
N GLU A 195 0.84 -36.21 -9.39
CA GLU A 195 -0.33 -35.60 -10.03
C GLU A 195 -1.59 -36.32 -9.54
N PRO A 196 -2.67 -35.54 -9.17
CA PRO A 196 -3.95 -36.16 -8.85
C PRO A 196 -4.56 -36.81 -10.09
N ASP A 197 -5.27 -37.91 -9.89
CA ASP A 197 -6.03 -38.53 -10.95
C ASP A 197 -7.08 -37.56 -11.49
N LYS A 198 -7.39 -37.62 -12.77
CA LYS A 198 -8.41 -36.79 -13.41
C LYS A 198 -9.60 -37.64 -13.82
N LEU A 199 -10.79 -37.08 -13.71
CA LEU A 199 -11.99 -37.69 -14.27
C LEU A 199 -11.80 -38.02 -15.75
N ALA A 200 -12.33 -39.13 -16.21
CA ALA A 200 -12.31 -39.54 -17.63
C ALA A 200 -12.97 -38.46 -18.50
N ILE A 201 -12.45 -38.24 -19.71
CA ILE A 201 -12.89 -37.19 -20.62
C ILE A 201 -14.40 -37.21 -20.86
N ASP A 202 -14.99 -38.42 -20.98
CA ASP A 202 -16.42 -38.56 -21.23
C ASP A 202 -17.27 -38.18 -20.01
N ALA A 203 -16.81 -38.46 -18.80
CA ALA A 203 -17.43 -38.05 -17.56
C ALA A 203 -17.41 -36.53 -17.39
N ARG A 204 -16.36 -35.83 -17.84
CA ARG A 204 -16.25 -34.35 -17.79
C ARG A 204 -17.24 -33.64 -18.69
N LYS A 205 -17.73 -34.28 -19.74
CA LYS A 205 -18.69 -33.69 -20.67
C LYS A 205 -20.11 -33.67 -20.13
N THR A 206 -20.41 -34.51 -19.15
CA THR A 206 -21.77 -34.76 -18.65
C THR A 206 -21.93 -34.40 -17.17
N SER A 207 -20.89 -33.97 -16.48
CA SER A 207 -20.87 -33.66 -15.06
C SER A 207 -20.22 -32.28 -14.83
N PHE A 208 -20.72 -31.54 -13.82
CA PHE A 208 -20.11 -30.33 -13.28
C PHE A 208 -19.22 -30.65 -12.07
N ASP A 209 -18.86 -31.91 -11.85
CA ASP A 209 -18.01 -32.33 -10.75
C ASP A 209 -16.56 -31.86 -10.96
N GLU A 210 -15.81 -31.79 -9.85
CA GLU A 210 -14.42 -31.38 -9.87
C GLU A 210 -13.58 -32.32 -10.77
N ILE A 211 -12.81 -31.75 -11.69
CA ILE A 211 -12.03 -32.49 -12.70
C ILE A 211 -10.92 -33.30 -12.05
N TYR A 212 -10.35 -32.82 -10.98
CA TYR A 212 -9.28 -33.47 -10.25
C TYR A 212 -9.83 -34.30 -9.10
N LEU A 213 -9.52 -35.58 -9.10
CA LEU A 213 -9.92 -36.47 -8.01
C LEU A 213 -9.01 -36.26 -6.79
N PRO A 214 -9.53 -36.41 -5.58
CA PRO A 214 -8.70 -36.33 -4.38
C PRO A 214 -7.62 -37.42 -4.42
N PHE A 215 -6.48 -37.11 -3.83
CA PHE A 215 -5.42 -38.11 -3.69
C PHE A 215 -5.92 -39.35 -2.94
N ARG A 216 -5.58 -40.51 -3.42
CA ARG A 216 -5.75 -41.77 -2.66
C ARG A 216 -4.85 -41.69 -1.42
N THR A 217 -5.20 -42.40 -0.36
CA THR A 217 -4.46 -42.39 0.92
C THR A 217 -2.95 -42.58 0.72
N ALA A 218 -2.54 -43.55 -0.09
CA ALA A 218 -1.12 -43.77 -0.36
C ALA A 218 -0.44 -42.67 -1.20
N GLN A 219 -1.18 -41.90 -1.98
CA GLN A 219 -0.66 -40.72 -2.69
C GLN A 219 -0.53 -39.54 -1.73
N ALA A 220 -1.55 -39.32 -0.89
CA ALA A 220 -1.53 -38.30 0.13
C ALA A 220 -0.38 -38.48 1.14
N GLU A 221 -0.15 -39.73 1.59
CA GLU A 221 0.95 -40.06 2.49
C GLU A 221 2.32 -39.77 1.86
N ARG A 222 2.50 -40.12 0.58
CA ARG A 222 3.74 -39.80 -0.15
C ARG A 222 3.98 -38.32 -0.32
N GLU A 223 2.92 -37.54 -0.63
CA GLU A 223 3.04 -36.09 -0.75
C GLU A 223 3.25 -35.44 0.63
N ALA A 224 2.62 -35.94 1.68
CA ALA A 224 2.85 -35.48 3.05
C ALA A 224 4.28 -35.75 3.54
N ALA A 225 4.84 -36.91 3.16
CA ALA A 225 6.24 -37.28 3.48
C ALA A 225 7.27 -36.32 2.82
N ARG A 226 6.90 -35.63 1.74
CA ARG A 226 7.73 -34.62 1.09
C ARG A 226 7.69 -33.28 1.83
N CYS A 227 6.74 -33.10 2.74
CA CYS A 227 6.59 -31.85 3.47
C CYS A 227 7.78 -31.63 4.41
N LEU A 228 8.50 -30.52 4.23
CA LEU A 228 9.65 -30.15 5.03
C LEU A 228 9.29 -29.47 6.35
N LYS A 229 7.98 -29.35 6.68
CA LYS A 229 7.51 -28.62 7.86
C LYS A 229 8.09 -27.19 7.95
N CYS A 230 8.11 -26.48 6.82
CA CYS A 230 8.69 -25.14 6.72
C CYS A 230 8.06 -24.12 7.71
N GLY A 231 6.85 -24.39 8.22
CA GLY A 231 6.16 -23.52 9.18
C GLY A 231 6.70 -23.61 10.62
N GLU A 232 7.46 -24.64 10.96
CA GLU A 232 8.06 -24.77 12.31
C GLU A 232 9.43 -24.10 12.39
N HIS A 233 10.04 -23.81 11.25
CA HIS A 233 11.31 -23.08 11.17
C HIS A 233 11.11 -21.98 10.13
N SER A 234 10.73 -20.79 10.56
CA SER A 234 10.72 -19.59 9.73
C SER A 234 12.15 -19.32 9.26
N ILE A 235 12.49 -19.88 8.12
CA ILE A 235 13.68 -19.53 7.37
C ILE A 235 13.24 -18.48 6.36
N CYS A 236 13.44 -17.26 6.69
CA CYS A 236 13.52 -15.95 6.04
C CYS A 236 12.75 -14.90 6.81
#